data_6fe95a39ba021711b5834cbd58e9c211
#
_entry.id   6fe95a39ba021711b5834cbd58e9c211
#
_cell.length_a   1.000
_cell.length_b   1.000
_cell.length_c   1.000
_cell.angle_alpha   90.00
_cell.angle_beta   90.00
_cell.angle_gamma   90.00
#
_symmetry.space_group_name_H-M   'P 1'
#
loop_
_entity.id
_entity.type
_entity.pdbx_description
1 polymer ?
#
loop_
_entity_poly.entity_id
_entity_poly.type
_entity_poly.pdbx_seq_one_letter_code
_entity_poly.pdbx_strand_id
1 'polypeptide(L)'
;MKRIIISTLVLCGLCIAAAAQGNATLEQLRANMSNKSAAISYSCTLTSSGVKTLGEGTLTTQDKSYVMKGNGLRIYCNGTNLWVVDDSSKEILIDSVSQGADAYLSNPVLLLADLNSIFTIAQPVKTGNSIVYKLSPKQSCGISSGTVTISVAGPNPVFTSGSFKMSDGGQLDIKIKSMTYSEKKPLTFYVLDLSGFDSSWMITDLR
;
A
#
# COMPACT_ATOMS: atom_id res chain seq x y z
N MET A 1 1.23 34.81 -35.80
CA MET A 1 2.00 33.59 -35.59
C MET A 1 2.87 33.59 -34.34
N LYS A 2 3.55 34.65 -33.92
CA LYS A 2 4.40 34.68 -32.68
C LYS A 2 3.66 34.40 -31.36
N ARG A 3 2.38 34.81 -31.22
CA ARG A 3 1.62 34.61 -29.97
C ARG A 3 1.20 33.14 -29.70
N ILE A 4 1.02 32.34 -30.73
CA ILE A 4 0.61 30.93 -30.62
C ILE A 4 1.80 30.06 -30.17
N ILE A 5 3.01 30.39 -30.62
CA ILE A 5 4.24 29.64 -30.26
C ILE A 5 4.58 29.81 -28.78
N ILE A 6 4.40 31.03 -28.22
CA ILE A 6 4.65 31.30 -26.80
C ILE A 6 3.67 30.54 -25.91
N SER A 7 2.39 30.46 -26.30
CA SER A 7 1.38 29.73 -25.54
C SER A 7 1.65 28.24 -25.49
N THR A 8 2.12 27.62 -26.58
CA THR A 8 2.44 26.19 -26.65
C THR A 8 3.69 25.85 -25.83
N LEU A 9 4.70 26.72 -25.83
CA LEU A 9 5.94 26.52 -25.05
C LEU A 9 5.67 26.60 -23.53
N VAL A 10 4.80 27.51 -23.08
CA VAL A 10 4.43 27.62 -21.66
C VAL A 10 3.62 26.40 -21.19
N LEU A 11 2.73 25.85 -22.03
CA LEU A 11 1.95 24.68 -21.69
C LEU A 11 2.83 23.41 -21.57
N CYS A 12 3.80 23.22 -22.46
CA CYS A 12 4.77 22.14 -22.38
C CYS A 12 5.67 22.23 -21.15
N GLY A 13 6.11 23.45 -20.77
CA GLY A 13 6.91 23.66 -19.56
C GLY A 13 6.20 23.28 -18.27
N LEU A 14 4.90 23.56 -18.17
CA LEU A 14 4.06 23.19 -17.00
C LEU A 14 3.87 21.68 -16.88
N CYS A 15 3.72 20.96 -18.01
CA CYS A 15 3.59 19.51 -18.02
C CYS A 15 4.89 18.80 -17.57
N ILE A 16 6.06 19.27 -17.97
CA ILE A 16 7.36 18.70 -17.60
C ILE A 16 7.61 18.91 -16.09
N ALA A 17 7.31 20.08 -15.56
CA ALA A 17 7.47 20.37 -14.14
C ALA A 17 6.56 19.51 -13.25
N ALA A 18 5.32 19.25 -13.66
CA ALA A 18 4.38 18.38 -12.94
C ALA A 18 4.85 16.92 -12.93
N ALA A 19 5.37 16.41 -14.04
CA ALA A 19 5.92 15.06 -14.13
C ALA A 19 7.17 14.88 -13.25
N ALA A 20 8.09 15.85 -13.27
CA ALA A 20 9.28 15.83 -12.42
C ALA A 20 8.91 15.84 -10.93
N GLN A 21 7.96 16.66 -10.51
CA GLN A 21 7.47 16.72 -9.14
C GLN A 21 6.78 15.41 -8.73
N GLY A 22 6.00 14.79 -9.60
CA GLY A 22 5.36 13.52 -9.33
C GLY A 22 6.38 12.40 -9.07
N ASN A 23 7.41 12.29 -9.90
CA ASN A 23 8.47 11.31 -9.71
C ASN A 23 9.24 11.54 -8.40
N ALA A 24 9.61 12.79 -8.09
CA ALA A 24 10.28 13.14 -6.83
C ALA A 24 9.41 12.80 -5.60
N THR A 25 8.10 12.97 -5.69
CA THR A 25 7.15 12.62 -4.61
C THR A 25 7.11 11.11 -4.35
N LEU A 26 7.09 10.28 -5.40
CA LEU A 26 7.14 8.83 -5.25
C LEU A 26 8.47 8.37 -4.66
N GLU A 27 9.59 8.93 -5.10
CA GLU A 27 10.90 8.59 -4.54
C GLU A 27 11.01 9.02 -3.07
N GLN A 28 10.50 10.18 -2.69
CA GLN A 28 10.44 10.61 -1.29
C GLN A 28 9.55 9.71 -0.44
N LEU A 29 8.39 9.31 -0.95
CA LEU A 29 7.49 8.35 -0.28
C LEU A 29 8.21 7.03 -0.06
N ARG A 30 8.86 6.48 -1.10
CA ARG A 30 9.64 5.25 -1.04
C ARG A 30 10.78 5.34 -0.02
N ALA A 31 11.54 6.44 -0.04
CA ALA A 31 12.61 6.69 0.91
C ALA A 31 12.08 6.74 2.36
N ASN A 32 10.93 7.38 2.60
CA ASN A 32 10.30 7.40 3.91
C ASN A 32 9.85 6.00 4.35
N MET A 33 9.25 5.21 3.45
CA MET A 33 8.81 3.84 3.75
C MET A 33 9.99 2.89 4.05
N SER A 34 11.15 3.11 3.40
CA SER A 34 12.36 2.31 3.63
C SER A 34 13.14 2.75 4.88
N ASN A 35 13.16 4.04 5.21
CA ASN A 35 14.01 4.58 6.26
C ASN A 35 13.30 4.84 7.59
N LYS A 36 11.98 4.74 7.62
CA LYS A 36 11.14 5.02 8.80
C LYS A 36 10.12 3.92 9.00
N SER A 37 9.51 3.89 10.18
CA SER A 37 8.29 3.15 10.41
C SER A 37 7.10 4.04 10.05
N ALA A 38 6.12 3.52 9.30
CA ALA A 38 4.88 4.20 8.98
C ALA A 38 3.72 3.57 9.76
N ALA A 39 2.94 4.39 10.45
CA ALA A 39 1.68 3.98 11.09
C ALA A 39 0.51 4.54 10.27
N ILE A 40 -0.38 3.64 9.85
CA ILE A 40 -1.47 3.91 8.91
C ILE A 40 -2.78 3.43 9.54
N SER A 41 -3.81 4.28 9.53
CA SER A 41 -5.19 3.87 9.78
C SER A 41 -5.98 3.99 8.49
N TYR A 42 -6.73 2.96 8.13
CA TYR A 42 -7.42 2.89 6.85
C TYR A 42 -8.83 2.33 6.97
N SER A 43 -9.64 2.57 5.96
CA SER A 43 -10.85 1.82 5.64
C SER A 43 -10.77 1.34 4.20
N CYS A 44 -11.38 0.21 3.91
CA CYS A 44 -11.45 -0.32 2.55
C CYS A 44 -12.86 -0.82 2.24
N THR A 45 -13.16 -0.86 0.95
CA THR A 45 -14.37 -1.47 0.40
C THR A 45 -13.93 -2.41 -0.71
N LEU A 46 -14.21 -3.71 -0.54
CA LEU A 46 -14.07 -4.70 -1.59
C LEU A 46 -15.45 -4.93 -2.21
N THR A 47 -15.55 -4.73 -3.52
CA THR A 47 -16.74 -5.05 -4.30
C THR A 47 -16.42 -6.23 -5.20
N SER A 48 -17.15 -7.36 -5.04
CA SER A 48 -16.99 -8.54 -5.87
C SER A 48 -18.38 -9.11 -6.16
N SER A 49 -18.67 -9.39 -7.44
CA SER A 49 -19.96 -9.92 -7.87
C SER A 49 -21.17 -9.11 -7.36
N GLY A 50 -21.04 -7.79 -7.26
CA GLY A 50 -22.07 -6.89 -6.77
C GLY A 50 -22.22 -6.82 -5.23
N VAL A 51 -21.50 -7.66 -4.50
CA VAL A 51 -21.45 -7.64 -3.03
C VAL A 51 -20.36 -6.69 -2.55
N LYS A 52 -20.68 -5.85 -1.56
CA LYS A 52 -19.72 -4.93 -0.93
C LYS A 52 -19.36 -5.44 0.46
N THR A 53 -18.07 -5.64 0.68
CA THR A 53 -17.51 -5.95 1.99
C THR A 53 -16.71 -4.73 2.48
N LEU A 54 -17.04 -4.25 3.68
CA LEU A 54 -16.36 -3.14 4.32
C LEU A 54 -15.31 -3.69 5.29
N GLY A 55 -14.15 -3.05 5.31
CA GLY A 55 -13.09 -3.34 6.25
C GLY A 55 -12.46 -2.06 6.77
N GLU A 56 -11.92 -2.14 7.98
CA GLU A 56 -11.08 -1.07 8.54
C GLU A 56 -10.01 -1.67 9.43
N GLY A 57 -8.94 -0.90 9.61
CA GLY A 57 -7.85 -1.39 10.44
C GLY A 57 -6.70 -0.40 10.58
N THR A 58 -5.66 -0.92 11.18
CA THR A 58 -4.37 -0.24 11.32
C THR A 58 -3.26 -1.09 10.71
N LEU A 59 -2.27 -0.43 10.15
CA LEU A 59 -1.08 -1.03 9.57
C LEU A 59 0.14 -0.26 10.09
N THR A 60 1.07 -0.96 10.74
CA THR A 60 2.40 -0.42 11.03
C THR A 60 3.40 -1.15 10.14
N THR A 61 4.15 -0.41 9.34
CA THR A 61 5.05 -1.01 8.36
C THR A 61 6.44 -0.39 8.40
N GLN A 62 7.43 -1.17 8.00
CA GLN A 62 8.83 -0.78 7.86
C GLN A 62 9.51 -1.74 6.88
N ASP A 63 10.10 -1.23 5.80
CA ASP A 63 10.66 -2.05 4.72
C ASP A 63 9.64 -3.09 4.20
N LYS A 64 9.94 -4.38 4.35
CA LYS A 64 9.06 -5.50 3.99
C LYS A 64 8.26 -6.05 5.18
N SER A 65 8.46 -5.47 6.36
CA SER A 65 7.84 -5.95 7.60
C SER A 65 6.59 -5.14 7.93
N TYR A 66 5.59 -5.79 8.48
CA TYR A 66 4.37 -5.09 8.92
C TYR A 66 3.62 -5.82 10.04
N VAL A 67 2.84 -5.05 10.77
CA VAL A 67 1.76 -5.54 11.65
C VAL A 67 0.47 -4.89 11.18
N MET A 68 -0.51 -5.70 10.85
CA MET A 68 -1.86 -5.27 10.46
C MET A 68 -2.88 -5.79 11.46
N LYS A 69 -3.84 -4.95 11.84
CA LYS A 69 -4.94 -5.31 12.75
C LYS A 69 -6.23 -4.76 12.18
N GLY A 70 -7.25 -5.60 12.10
CA GLY A 70 -8.58 -5.21 11.61
C GLY A 70 -9.48 -6.42 11.42
N ASN A 71 -10.78 -6.22 11.51
CA ASN A 71 -11.80 -7.24 11.29
C ASN A 71 -11.61 -8.53 12.11
N GLY A 72 -11.12 -8.42 13.36
CA GLY A 72 -10.86 -9.58 14.23
C GLY A 72 -9.54 -10.31 13.95
N LEU A 73 -8.79 -9.91 12.94
CA LEU A 73 -7.51 -10.50 12.58
C LEU A 73 -6.34 -9.62 13.02
N ARG A 74 -5.24 -10.27 13.40
CA ARG A 74 -3.92 -9.65 13.60
C ARG A 74 -2.92 -10.37 12.70
N ILE A 75 -2.24 -9.63 11.85
CA ILE A 75 -1.26 -10.20 10.93
C ILE A 75 0.10 -9.58 11.26
N TYR A 76 1.09 -10.43 11.46
CA TYR A 76 2.48 -10.06 11.65
C TYR A 76 3.29 -10.58 10.48
N CYS A 77 4.20 -9.79 9.96
CA CYS A 77 5.09 -10.16 8.87
C CYS A 77 6.46 -9.53 9.11
N ASN A 78 7.49 -10.35 9.17
CA ASN A 78 8.88 -9.88 9.32
C ASN A 78 9.64 -9.80 7.98
N GLY A 79 8.92 -9.94 6.87
CA GLY A 79 9.49 -9.95 5.52
C GLY A 79 9.85 -11.35 5.00
N THR A 80 9.85 -12.37 5.86
CA THR A 80 10.13 -13.77 5.51
C THR A 80 8.99 -14.69 5.93
N ASN A 81 8.52 -14.54 7.16
CA ASN A 81 7.41 -15.30 7.72
C ASN A 81 6.20 -14.41 7.96
N LEU A 82 5.04 -15.04 7.89
CA LEU A 82 3.74 -14.47 8.11
C LEU A 82 3.04 -15.22 9.26
N TRP A 83 2.44 -14.49 10.18
CA TRP A 83 1.57 -15.02 11.24
C TRP A 83 0.21 -14.37 11.11
N VAL A 84 -0.83 -15.17 10.93
CA VAL A 84 -2.22 -14.72 10.94
C VAL A 84 -2.87 -15.24 12.21
N VAL A 85 -3.34 -14.34 13.05
CA VAL A 85 -4.01 -14.64 14.31
C VAL A 85 -5.48 -14.27 14.17
N ASP A 86 -6.35 -15.26 14.30
CA ASP A 86 -7.79 -15.09 14.41
C ASP A 86 -8.20 -15.24 15.88
N ASP A 87 -8.50 -14.11 16.52
CA ASP A 87 -8.89 -14.09 17.93
C ASP A 87 -10.27 -14.75 18.17
N SER A 88 -11.11 -14.81 17.14
CA SER A 88 -12.47 -15.36 17.24
C SER A 88 -12.49 -16.89 17.24
N SER A 89 -11.68 -17.51 16.39
CA SER A 89 -11.52 -18.96 16.31
C SER A 89 -10.42 -19.51 17.21
N LYS A 90 -9.58 -18.64 17.79
CA LYS A 90 -8.35 -18.99 18.51
C LYS A 90 -7.39 -19.80 17.64
N GLU A 91 -7.16 -19.31 16.44
CA GLU A 91 -6.29 -19.96 15.47
C GLU A 91 -5.10 -19.06 15.14
N ILE A 92 -3.94 -19.69 14.99
CA ILE A 92 -2.70 -19.06 14.50
C ILE A 92 -2.22 -19.87 13.29
N LEU A 93 -2.16 -19.20 12.15
CA LEU A 93 -1.52 -19.75 10.95
C LEU A 93 -0.14 -19.12 10.81
N ILE A 94 0.87 -19.96 10.61
CA ILE A 94 2.25 -19.54 10.34
C ILE A 94 2.59 -20.00 8.93
N ASP A 95 3.07 -19.08 8.09
CA ASP A 95 3.42 -19.38 6.70
C ASP A 95 4.65 -18.57 6.27
N SER A 96 5.24 -18.96 5.17
CA SER A 96 6.26 -18.19 4.49
C SER A 96 5.64 -17.11 3.62
N VAL A 97 6.29 -15.96 3.52
CA VAL A 97 5.83 -14.89 2.62
C VAL A 97 5.89 -15.36 1.18
N SER A 98 4.77 -15.31 0.47
CA SER A 98 4.66 -15.65 -0.94
C SER A 98 5.65 -14.86 -1.79
N GLN A 99 6.15 -15.50 -2.85
CA GLN A 99 7.05 -14.88 -3.82
C GLN A 99 6.29 -14.60 -5.14
N GLY A 100 6.81 -13.66 -5.94
CA GLY A 100 6.21 -13.33 -7.23
C GLY A 100 4.95 -12.48 -7.15
N ALA A 101 4.03 -12.66 -8.10
CA ALA A 101 2.82 -11.83 -8.23
C ALA A 101 1.87 -11.96 -7.02
N ASP A 102 1.79 -13.13 -6.41
CA ASP A 102 0.90 -13.39 -5.26
C ASP A 102 1.39 -12.69 -3.97
N ALA A 103 2.67 -12.33 -3.91
CA ALA A 103 3.23 -11.57 -2.81
C ALA A 103 2.51 -10.23 -2.60
N TYR A 104 2.04 -9.59 -3.67
CA TYR A 104 1.38 -8.30 -3.60
C TYR A 104 -0.04 -8.37 -3.05
N LEU A 105 -0.73 -9.48 -3.25
CA LEU A 105 -2.07 -9.72 -2.68
C LEU A 105 -1.98 -10.05 -1.19
N SER A 106 -0.93 -10.77 -0.78
CA SER A 106 -0.69 -11.15 0.62
C SER A 106 -0.02 -10.05 1.44
N ASN A 107 0.72 -9.14 0.79
CA ASN A 107 1.42 -8.04 1.46
C ASN A 107 1.10 -6.69 0.82
N PRO A 108 0.06 -5.98 1.30
CA PRO A 108 -0.35 -4.68 0.76
C PRO A 108 0.74 -3.61 0.87
N VAL A 109 1.72 -3.80 1.75
CA VAL A 109 2.86 -2.88 1.91
C VAL A 109 3.74 -2.88 0.67
N LEU A 110 3.91 -4.02 0.01
CA LEU A 110 4.70 -4.11 -1.21
C LEU A 110 4.07 -3.27 -2.33
N LEU A 111 2.74 -3.21 -2.41
CA LEU A 111 2.04 -2.32 -3.35
C LEU A 111 2.39 -0.85 -3.12
N LEU A 112 2.55 -0.44 -1.86
CA LEU A 112 2.84 0.94 -1.50
C LEU A 112 4.34 1.27 -1.60
N ALA A 113 5.20 0.32 -1.26
CA ALA A 113 6.65 0.53 -1.20
C ALA A 113 7.31 0.49 -2.58
N ASP A 114 6.77 -0.24 -3.54
CA ASP A 114 7.43 -0.47 -4.83
C ASP A 114 6.47 -0.45 -6.04
N LEU A 115 5.65 0.63 -6.11
CA LEU A 115 4.71 0.83 -7.23
C LEU A 115 5.40 0.73 -8.60
N ASN A 116 6.63 1.22 -8.73
CA ASN A 116 7.36 1.25 -10.00
C ASN A 116 7.81 -0.14 -10.49
N SER A 117 8.01 -1.11 -9.62
CA SER A 117 8.38 -2.47 -10.06
C SER A 117 7.18 -3.23 -10.61
N ILE A 118 6.00 -2.99 -10.05
CA ILE A 118 4.76 -3.71 -10.37
C ILE A 118 4.00 -3.05 -11.51
N PHE A 119 3.96 -1.71 -11.49
CA PHE A 119 3.13 -0.92 -12.41
C PHE A 119 3.94 -0.02 -13.32
N THR A 120 3.46 0.15 -14.52
CA THR A 120 3.74 1.32 -15.35
C THR A 120 2.89 2.46 -14.82
N ILE A 121 3.52 3.57 -14.46
CA ILE A 121 2.86 4.75 -13.93
C ILE A 121 2.72 5.77 -15.06
N ALA A 122 1.48 6.14 -15.38
CA ALA A 122 1.22 7.21 -16.33
C ALA A 122 1.67 8.56 -15.75
N GLN A 123 1.78 9.57 -16.61
CA GLN A 123 2.13 10.92 -16.18
C GLN A 123 1.20 11.36 -15.04
N PRO A 124 1.76 11.71 -13.86
CA PRO A 124 0.97 12.09 -12.70
C PRO A 124 0.22 13.40 -12.92
N VAL A 125 -0.97 13.48 -12.34
CA VAL A 125 -1.81 14.68 -12.40
C VAL A 125 -1.83 15.35 -11.03
N LYS A 126 -1.33 16.58 -10.94
CA LYS A 126 -1.38 17.38 -9.72
C LYS A 126 -2.68 18.18 -9.67
N THR A 127 -3.38 18.11 -8.55
CA THR A 127 -4.58 18.89 -8.26
C THR A 127 -4.48 19.46 -6.84
N GLY A 128 -4.19 20.72 -6.71
CA GLY A 128 -3.92 21.34 -5.42
C GLY A 128 -2.74 20.69 -4.71
N ASN A 129 -2.98 20.19 -3.50
CA ASN A 129 -2.01 19.48 -2.68
C ASN A 129 -2.04 17.96 -2.87
N SER A 130 -2.68 17.47 -3.92
CA SER A 130 -2.78 16.05 -4.23
C SER A 130 -2.14 15.74 -5.58
N ILE A 131 -1.49 14.58 -5.66
CA ILE A 131 -0.96 14.02 -6.91
C ILE A 131 -1.62 12.67 -7.13
N VAL A 132 -2.23 12.50 -8.30
CA VAL A 132 -2.93 11.29 -8.71
C VAL A 132 -2.07 10.53 -9.70
N TYR A 133 -1.84 9.26 -9.42
CA TYR A 133 -1.08 8.32 -10.24
C TYR A 133 -2.02 7.26 -10.80
N LYS A 134 -2.07 7.12 -12.12
CA LYS A 134 -2.75 6.02 -12.79
C LYS A 134 -1.75 4.88 -13.02
N LEU A 135 -2.16 3.67 -12.67
CA LEU A 135 -1.33 2.48 -12.63
C LEU A 135 -1.85 1.46 -13.63
N SER A 136 -0.95 0.91 -14.42
CA SER A 136 -1.20 -0.25 -15.29
C SER A 136 -0.20 -1.35 -14.94
N PRO A 137 -0.62 -2.59 -14.68
CA PRO A 137 0.30 -3.65 -14.29
C PRO A 137 1.28 -3.96 -15.41
N LYS A 138 2.55 -4.19 -15.09
CA LYS A 138 3.59 -4.62 -16.04
C LYS A 138 3.47 -6.10 -16.39
N GLN A 139 2.91 -6.89 -15.49
CA GLN A 139 2.64 -8.32 -15.64
C GLN A 139 1.38 -8.67 -14.87
N SER A 140 0.83 -9.87 -15.09
CA SER A 140 -0.35 -10.34 -14.34
C SER A 140 -0.04 -10.39 -12.84
N CYS A 141 -0.86 -9.68 -12.05
CA CYS A 141 -0.74 -9.61 -10.59
C CYS A 141 -2.10 -9.58 -9.89
N GLY A 142 -3.17 -10.08 -10.55
CA GLY A 142 -4.54 -10.03 -10.03
C GLY A 142 -5.20 -8.64 -10.10
N ILE A 143 -4.46 -7.59 -10.48
CA ILE A 143 -4.95 -6.22 -10.67
C ILE A 143 -4.91 -5.88 -12.15
N SER A 144 -5.97 -5.34 -12.71
CA SER A 144 -6.06 -4.92 -14.12
C SER A 144 -5.75 -3.43 -14.32
N SER A 145 -6.05 -2.59 -13.34
CA SER A 145 -5.67 -1.18 -13.32
C SER A 145 -5.79 -0.61 -11.91
N GLY A 146 -5.15 0.53 -11.66
CA GLY A 146 -5.26 1.20 -10.37
C GLY A 146 -5.11 2.71 -10.47
N THR A 147 -5.50 3.35 -9.38
CA THR A 147 -5.26 4.78 -9.15
C THR A 147 -4.83 4.96 -7.71
N VAL A 148 -3.79 5.74 -7.48
CA VAL A 148 -3.30 6.09 -6.15
C VAL A 148 -3.22 7.60 -6.03
N THR A 149 -3.67 8.13 -4.88
CA THR A 149 -3.58 9.56 -4.57
C THR A 149 -2.63 9.77 -3.40
N ILE A 150 -1.70 10.70 -3.57
CA ILE A 150 -0.72 11.10 -2.57
C ILE A 150 -0.92 12.57 -2.24
N SER A 151 -1.00 12.90 -0.96
CA SER A 151 -1.00 14.27 -0.47
C SER A 151 0.43 14.78 -0.28
N VAL A 152 0.67 16.01 -0.71
CA VAL A 152 1.91 16.78 -0.52
C VAL A 152 1.65 18.07 0.28
N ALA A 153 0.60 18.09 1.09
CA ALA A 153 0.25 19.23 1.94
C ALA A 153 1.22 19.44 3.11
N GLY A 154 1.87 18.37 3.57
CA GLY A 154 2.81 18.39 4.69
C GLY A 154 4.27 18.21 4.25
N PRO A 155 5.20 18.15 5.21
CA PRO A 155 6.63 18.00 4.94
C PRO A 155 7.00 16.63 4.33
N ASN A 156 6.16 15.63 4.54
CA ASN A 156 6.33 14.30 3.97
C ASN A 156 5.11 13.94 3.12
N PRO A 157 5.30 13.32 1.94
CA PRO A 157 4.20 12.80 1.16
C PRO A 157 3.54 11.63 1.90
N VAL A 158 2.20 11.57 1.83
CA VAL A 158 1.42 10.49 2.45
C VAL A 158 0.36 9.99 1.48
N PHE A 159 0.09 8.69 1.50
CA PHE A 159 -1.05 8.12 0.81
C PHE A 159 -2.36 8.63 1.41
N THR A 160 -3.34 8.91 0.55
CA THR A 160 -4.67 9.30 0.97
C THR A 160 -5.75 8.35 0.48
N SER A 161 -5.58 7.78 -0.71
CA SER A 161 -6.51 6.79 -1.24
C SER A 161 -5.90 5.94 -2.34
N GLY A 162 -6.47 4.77 -2.55
CA GLY A 162 -6.21 3.89 -3.68
C GLY A 162 -7.51 3.26 -4.19
N SER A 163 -7.61 3.07 -5.49
CA SER A 163 -8.70 2.33 -6.13
C SER A 163 -8.09 1.37 -7.15
N PHE A 164 -8.41 0.09 -7.03
CA PHE A 164 -7.84 -0.97 -7.85
C PHE A 164 -8.96 -1.81 -8.44
N LYS A 165 -8.92 -2.00 -9.76
CA LYS A 165 -9.76 -2.98 -10.46
C LYS A 165 -9.04 -4.31 -10.47
N MET A 166 -9.71 -5.34 -10.03
CA MET A 166 -9.20 -6.71 -10.05
C MET A 166 -9.41 -7.35 -11.42
N SER A 167 -8.61 -8.35 -11.76
CA SER A 167 -8.71 -9.05 -13.05
C SER A 167 -9.99 -9.89 -13.18
N ASP A 168 -10.60 -10.28 -12.07
CA ASP A 168 -11.89 -10.98 -12.00
C ASP A 168 -13.11 -10.06 -12.06
N GLY A 169 -12.90 -8.74 -12.26
CA GLY A 169 -13.95 -7.72 -12.31
C GLY A 169 -14.30 -7.11 -10.95
N GLY A 170 -13.67 -7.56 -9.86
CA GLY A 170 -13.80 -6.94 -8.54
C GLY A 170 -13.16 -5.55 -8.48
N GLN A 171 -13.47 -4.80 -7.42
CA GLN A 171 -12.88 -3.49 -7.14
C GLN A 171 -12.52 -3.38 -5.66
N LEU A 172 -11.32 -2.92 -5.39
CA LEU A 172 -10.83 -2.60 -4.05
C LEU A 172 -10.59 -1.08 -3.95
N ASP A 173 -11.36 -0.42 -3.10
CA ASP A 173 -11.18 0.99 -2.76
C ASP A 173 -10.61 1.11 -1.34
N ILE A 174 -9.53 1.86 -1.19
CA ILE A 174 -8.83 2.08 0.09
C ILE A 174 -8.85 3.57 0.37
N LYS A 175 -9.22 3.96 1.59
CA LYS A 175 -9.12 5.32 2.10
C LYS A 175 -8.23 5.33 3.34
N ILE A 176 -7.20 6.15 3.31
CA ILE A 176 -6.32 6.35 4.46
C ILE A 176 -6.92 7.44 5.35
N LYS A 177 -7.20 7.07 6.59
CA LYS A 177 -7.71 7.98 7.64
C LYS A 177 -6.58 8.81 8.23
N SER A 178 -5.42 8.17 8.44
CA SER A 178 -4.19 8.82 8.90
C SER A 178 -2.96 8.03 8.47
N MET A 179 -1.86 8.73 8.23
CA MET A 179 -0.54 8.15 7.98
C MET A 179 0.52 9.04 8.62
N THR A 180 1.34 8.46 9.48
CA THR A 180 2.42 9.15 10.20
C THR A 180 3.71 8.34 10.12
N TYR A 181 4.84 9.02 10.15
CA TYR A 181 6.16 8.41 10.18
C TYR A 181 6.82 8.61 11.54
N SER A 182 7.54 7.60 11.98
CA SER A 182 8.35 7.59 13.20
C SER A 182 9.70 6.92 12.93
N GLU A 183 10.57 6.91 13.92
CA GLU A 183 11.80 6.11 13.87
C GLU A 183 11.51 4.63 13.68
N LYS A 184 12.49 3.92 13.12
CA LYS A 184 12.38 2.47 12.91
C LYS A 184 12.15 1.74 14.22
N LYS A 185 11.26 0.76 14.18
CA LYS A 185 11.00 -0.15 15.30
C LYS A 185 12.00 -1.32 15.27
N PRO A 186 12.27 -1.97 16.41
CA PRO A 186 13.05 -3.20 16.42
C PRO A 186 12.35 -4.28 15.61
N LEU A 187 13.09 -5.14 14.92
CA LEU A 187 12.52 -6.19 14.07
C LEU A 187 11.63 -7.17 14.84
N THR A 188 11.88 -7.36 16.15
CA THR A 188 11.03 -8.16 17.04
C THR A 188 9.60 -7.65 17.15
N PHE A 189 9.35 -6.36 16.87
CA PHE A 189 8.00 -5.80 16.82
C PHE A 189 7.12 -6.46 15.75
N TYR A 190 7.74 -6.98 14.68
CA TYR A 190 7.07 -7.58 13.53
C TYR A 190 7.01 -9.11 13.59
N VAL A 191 7.37 -9.70 14.72
CA VAL A 191 7.33 -11.14 14.97
C VAL A 191 6.27 -11.41 16.02
N LEU A 192 5.44 -12.44 15.80
CA LEU A 192 4.49 -12.87 16.81
C LEU A 192 5.22 -13.64 17.91
N ASP A 193 5.06 -13.19 19.15
CA ASP A 193 5.49 -13.96 20.32
C ASP A 193 4.44 -15.03 20.64
N LEU A 194 4.79 -16.28 20.39
CA LEU A 194 3.92 -17.42 20.64
C LEU A 194 3.79 -17.79 22.13
N SER A 195 4.69 -17.32 22.99
CA SER A 195 4.68 -17.65 24.43
C SER A 195 3.45 -17.11 25.17
N GLY A 196 2.78 -16.12 24.58
CA GLY A 196 1.54 -15.53 25.12
C GLY A 196 0.26 -16.33 24.86
N PHE A 197 0.35 -17.48 24.15
CA PHE A 197 -0.82 -18.29 23.76
C PHE A 197 -0.82 -19.62 24.52
N ASP A 198 -1.95 -19.95 25.11
CA ASP A 198 -2.13 -21.19 25.86
C ASP A 198 -2.54 -22.37 24.96
N SER A 199 -2.73 -23.54 25.54
CA SER A 199 -3.12 -24.78 24.84
C SER A 199 -4.52 -24.76 24.20
N SER A 200 -5.32 -23.72 24.42
CA SER A 200 -6.63 -23.55 23.77
C SER A 200 -6.51 -22.99 22.36
N TRP A 201 -5.33 -22.56 21.94
CA TRP A 201 -5.06 -22.04 20.61
C TRP A 201 -4.60 -23.16 19.68
N MET A 202 -5.20 -23.20 18.50
CA MET A 202 -4.73 -24.07 17.41
C MET A 202 -3.65 -23.34 16.62
N ILE A 203 -2.45 -23.93 16.58
CA ILE A 203 -1.31 -23.38 15.84
C ILE A 203 -1.01 -24.31 14.67
N THR A 204 -1.13 -23.78 13.44
CA THR A 204 -0.80 -24.49 12.21
C THR A 204 0.41 -23.84 11.57
N ASP A 205 1.50 -24.59 11.42
CA ASP A 205 2.73 -24.14 10.76
C ASP A 205 2.86 -24.82 9.38
N LEU A 206 2.83 -24.00 8.32
CA LEU A 206 2.89 -24.43 6.92
C LEU A 206 4.26 -24.18 6.26
N ARG A 207 5.25 -23.73 7.02
CA ARG A 207 6.58 -23.41 6.48
C ARG A 207 7.38 -24.62 6.09
#